data_ee71e98fbe2b154c3b09f47de807ae4e
#
_entry.id   ee71e98fbe2b154c3b09f47de807ae4e
#
_cell.length_a   1.000
_cell.length_b   1.000
_cell.length_c   1.000
_cell.angle_alpha   90.00
_cell.angle_beta   90.00
_cell.angle_gamma   90.00
#
_symmetry.space_group_name_H-M   'P 1'
#
loop_
_entity.id
_entity.type
_entity.pdbx_description
1 polymer ?
#
loop_
_entity_poly.entity_id
_entity_poly.type
_entity_poly.pdbx_seq_one_letter_code
_entity_poly.pdbx_strand_id
1 'polypeptide(L)'
;MKKIYGTTSLDVKSLENNEFFQLMSESMEEIAAFNKANKVDAIYTTKLAEMEQLLAKLQGGLHQTKSSKLVASLDQADRERDDALATLQSLVRAFARVKDAATKEAYETLSQLLKNYSGLASTSLEKETEGINHLLQELKKSAYQTALAKLHLEAHVDSLAAAQKAFDKVYKERLTELKGKAPSQNKTVRLKLQEIY
;
A
#
# COMPACT_ATOMS: atom_id res chain seq x y z
N MET A 1 59.52 -2.09 -23.09
CA MET A 1 58.26 -2.71 -22.59
C MET A 1 57.08 -1.89 -23.09
N LYS A 2 56.21 -2.47 -23.95
CA LYS A 2 54.93 -1.84 -24.31
C LYS A 2 54.00 -1.95 -23.09
N LYS A 3 53.60 -0.83 -22.48
CA LYS A 3 52.54 -0.81 -21.48
C LYS A 3 51.23 -1.18 -22.22
N ILE A 4 50.67 -2.35 -21.88
CA ILE A 4 49.34 -2.74 -22.32
C ILE A 4 48.37 -2.09 -21.32
N TYR A 5 47.63 -1.07 -21.79
CA TYR A 5 46.54 -0.49 -21.03
C TYR A 5 45.29 -1.37 -21.28
N GLY A 6 44.89 -2.09 -20.25
CA GLY A 6 43.65 -2.84 -20.29
C GLY A 6 42.57 -2.03 -19.57
N THR A 7 41.40 -1.88 -20.16
CA THR A 7 40.21 -1.39 -19.47
C THR A 7 39.52 -2.55 -18.79
N THR A 8 39.26 -2.43 -17.51
CA THR A 8 38.43 -3.39 -16.78
C THR A 8 36.96 -3.09 -17.13
N SER A 9 36.25 -4.06 -17.68
CA SER A 9 34.82 -3.90 -17.94
C SER A 9 34.08 -3.90 -16.59
N LEU A 10 33.30 -2.87 -16.35
CA LEU A 10 32.38 -2.80 -15.20
C LEU A 10 31.00 -3.30 -15.64
N ASP A 11 30.45 -4.28 -14.93
CA ASP A 11 29.08 -4.70 -15.15
C ASP A 11 28.10 -3.71 -14.51
N VAL A 12 27.79 -2.65 -15.24
CA VAL A 12 26.84 -1.62 -14.80
C VAL A 12 25.43 -2.15 -14.57
N LYS A 13 25.10 -3.36 -15.07
CA LYS A 13 23.77 -3.96 -14.90
C LYS A 13 23.58 -4.54 -13.51
N SER A 14 24.66 -4.98 -12.86
CA SER A 14 24.65 -5.55 -11.52
C SER A 14 24.53 -4.51 -10.41
N LEU A 15 24.82 -3.22 -10.70
CA LEU A 15 24.76 -2.14 -9.72
C LEU A 15 23.32 -1.88 -9.24
N GLU A 16 23.18 -1.55 -7.96
CA GLU A 16 21.92 -1.00 -7.44
C GLU A 16 21.66 0.39 -8.05
N ASN A 17 20.41 0.85 -7.97
CA ASN A 17 20.04 2.12 -8.62
C ASN A 17 20.79 3.34 -8.06
N ASN A 18 21.10 3.35 -6.76
CA ASN A 18 21.86 4.45 -6.16
C ASN A 18 23.33 4.41 -6.59
N GLU A 19 23.95 3.23 -6.63
CA GLU A 19 25.32 3.02 -7.11
C GLU A 19 25.45 3.40 -8.59
N PHE A 20 24.48 2.96 -9.39
CA PHE A 20 24.41 3.32 -10.81
C PHE A 20 24.25 4.82 -11.00
N PHE A 21 23.39 5.49 -10.22
CA PHE A 21 23.23 6.94 -10.27
C PHE A 21 24.54 7.67 -9.95
N GLN A 22 25.24 7.24 -8.90
CA GLN A 22 26.51 7.83 -8.48
C GLN A 22 27.56 7.64 -9.59
N LEU A 23 27.73 6.44 -10.11
CA LEU A 23 28.68 6.16 -11.19
C LEU A 23 28.41 7.03 -12.42
N MET A 24 27.15 7.14 -12.85
CA MET A 24 26.80 7.96 -14.02
C MET A 24 27.01 9.45 -13.76
N SER A 25 26.76 9.94 -12.55
CA SER A 25 26.99 11.33 -12.19
C SER A 25 28.49 11.69 -12.20
N GLU A 26 29.31 10.85 -11.59
CA GLU A 26 30.77 11.03 -11.59
C GLU A 26 31.33 10.94 -13.02
N SER A 27 30.89 9.97 -13.80
CA SER A 27 31.31 9.82 -15.20
C SER A 27 30.92 11.06 -16.05
N MET A 28 29.73 11.60 -15.82
CA MET A 28 29.26 12.80 -16.51
C MET A 28 30.16 14.02 -16.18
N GLU A 29 30.52 14.19 -14.90
CA GLU A 29 31.41 15.27 -14.45
C GLU A 29 32.80 15.17 -15.09
N GLU A 30 33.39 13.97 -15.09
CA GLU A 30 34.70 13.72 -15.70
C GLU A 30 34.71 13.96 -17.21
N ILE A 31 33.67 13.49 -17.93
CA ILE A 31 33.54 13.72 -19.38
C ILE A 31 33.32 15.21 -19.68
N ALA A 32 32.54 15.92 -18.85
CA ALA A 32 32.33 17.35 -18.99
C ALA A 32 33.63 18.14 -18.78
N ALA A 33 34.41 17.77 -17.75
CA ALA A 33 35.73 18.36 -17.50
C ALA A 33 36.70 18.12 -18.67
N PHE A 34 36.75 16.89 -19.18
CA PHE A 34 37.56 16.54 -20.35
C PHE A 34 37.16 17.35 -21.60
N ASN A 35 35.86 17.44 -21.90
CA ASN A 35 35.34 18.18 -23.04
C ASN A 35 35.70 19.67 -22.92
N LYS A 36 35.62 20.25 -21.71
CA LYS A 36 35.98 21.65 -21.46
C LYS A 36 37.48 21.90 -21.59
N ALA A 37 38.32 20.96 -21.16
CA ALA A 37 39.79 21.11 -21.19
C ALA A 37 40.38 20.91 -22.59
N ASN A 38 39.68 20.19 -23.49
CA ASN A 38 40.04 19.92 -24.84
C ASN A 38 39.19 20.78 -25.80
N LYS A 39 39.38 20.60 -27.11
CA LYS A 39 38.55 21.30 -28.07
C LYS A 39 37.10 20.82 -27.93
N VAL A 40 36.20 21.69 -27.49
CA VAL A 40 34.79 21.36 -27.22
C VAL A 40 34.16 20.68 -28.45
N ASP A 41 33.69 19.46 -28.26
CA ASP A 41 33.00 18.69 -29.29
C ASP A 41 31.48 18.79 -29.10
N ALA A 42 30.75 19.06 -30.17
CA ALA A 42 29.30 19.20 -30.14
C ALA A 42 28.58 17.89 -29.77
N ILE A 43 29.16 16.73 -30.11
CA ILE A 43 28.60 15.41 -29.79
C ILE A 43 28.64 15.21 -28.25
N TYR A 44 29.80 15.45 -27.65
CA TYR A 44 29.94 15.38 -26.18
C TYR A 44 28.98 16.34 -25.47
N THR A 45 28.89 17.59 -25.95
CA THR A 45 28.00 18.60 -25.37
C THR A 45 26.55 18.14 -25.42
N THR A 46 26.09 17.57 -26.54
CA THR A 46 24.73 17.08 -26.71
C THR A 46 24.45 15.88 -25.78
N LYS A 47 25.39 14.92 -25.73
CA LYS A 47 25.24 13.72 -24.90
C LYS A 47 25.28 14.01 -23.41
N LEU A 48 26.11 14.93 -22.96
CA LEU A 48 26.14 15.39 -21.59
C LEU A 48 24.82 16.05 -21.17
N ALA A 49 24.22 16.87 -22.03
CA ALA A 49 22.91 17.47 -21.74
C ALA A 49 21.79 16.42 -21.65
N GLU A 50 21.85 15.36 -22.50
CA GLU A 50 20.93 14.24 -22.44
C GLU A 50 21.11 13.43 -21.15
N MET A 51 22.36 13.15 -20.74
CA MET A 51 22.67 12.46 -19.47
C MET A 51 22.18 13.24 -18.26
N GLU A 52 22.40 14.56 -18.22
CA GLU A 52 21.93 15.42 -17.12
C GLU A 52 20.42 15.32 -16.93
N GLN A 53 19.65 15.41 -18.02
CA GLN A 53 18.19 15.28 -17.96
C GLN A 53 17.73 13.88 -17.49
N LEU A 54 18.41 12.83 -17.92
CA LEU A 54 18.09 11.46 -17.51
C LEU A 54 18.48 11.22 -16.06
N LEU A 55 19.61 11.74 -15.59
CA LEU A 55 20.02 11.65 -14.19
C LEU A 55 19.06 12.39 -13.28
N ALA A 56 18.59 13.58 -13.65
CA ALA A 56 17.57 14.29 -12.88
C ALA A 56 16.26 13.48 -12.75
N LYS A 57 15.83 12.80 -13.84
CA LYS A 57 14.66 11.91 -13.80
C LYS A 57 14.89 10.68 -12.93
N LEU A 58 16.07 10.06 -13.01
CA LEU A 58 16.43 8.91 -12.19
C LEU A 58 16.45 9.29 -10.71
N GLN A 59 17.07 10.41 -10.36
CA GLN A 59 17.12 10.95 -9.00
C GLN A 59 15.72 11.20 -8.42
N GLY A 60 14.84 11.84 -9.20
CA GLY A 60 13.44 12.05 -8.80
C GLY A 60 12.71 10.73 -8.53
N GLY A 61 12.97 9.71 -9.34
CA GLY A 61 12.41 8.38 -9.14
C GLY A 61 12.99 7.60 -7.95
N LEU A 62 14.27 7.83 -7.61
CA LEU A 62 14.92 7.22 -6.42
C LEU A 62 14.37 7.80 -5.11
N HIS A 63 14.07 9.08 -5.10
CA HIS A 63 13.54 9.79 -3.93
C HIS A 63 12.01 9.85 -3.88
N GLN A 64 11.33 9.20 -4.82
CA GLN A 64 9.88 9.12 -4.77
C GLN A 64 9.45 8.43 -3.48
N THR A 65 8.71 9.15 -2.64
CA THR A 65 8.23 8.66 -1.34
C THR A 65 7.33 7.44 -1.58
N LYS A 66 7.82 6.25 -1.26
CA LYS A 66 7.05 4.98 -1.39
C LYS A 66 5.97 4.89 -0.32
N SER A 67 6.17 5.52 0.84
CA SER A 67 5.18 5.51 1.92
C SER A 67 4.09 6.53 1.66
N SER A 68 2.85 6.08 1.60
CA SER A 68 1.67 6.92 1.64
C SER A 68 1.44 7.40 3.09
N LYS A 69 1.14 8.67 3.29
CA LYS A 69 0.66 9.17 4.59
C LYS A 69 -0.63 8.46 5.03
N LEU A 70 -1.36 7.90 4.05
CA LEU A 70 -2.59 7.17 4.29
C LEU A 70 -2.38 5.74 4.79
N VAL A 71 -1.15 5.19 4.81
CA VAL A 71 -0.91 3.83 5.33
C VAL A 71 -1.25 3.77 6.81
N ALA A 72 -0.71 4.67 7.61
CA ALA A 72 -1.00 4.70 9.06
C ALA A 72 -2.49 4.93 9.34
N SER A 73 -3.16 5.78 8.56
CA SER A 73 -4.60 6.03 8.70
C SER A 73 -5.43 4.82 8.30
N LEU A 74 -4.99 4.07 7.29
CA LEU A 74 -5.67 2.84 6.87
C LEU A 74 -5.51 1.75 7.93
N ASP A 75 -4.29 1.56 8.45
CA ASP A 75 -4.01 0.58 9.52
C ASP A 75 -4.80 0.90 10.80
N GLN A 76 -4.99 2.18 11.11
CA GLN A 76 -5.81 2.61 12.24
C GLN A 76 -7.30 2.30 11.99
N ALA A 77 -7.83 2.67 10.82
CA ALA A 77 -9.22 2.41 10.47
C ALA A 77 -9.54 0.90 10.40
N ASP A 78 -8.57 0.10 9.98
CA ASP A 78 -8.64 -1.36 9.94
C ASP A 78 -8.77 -1.93 11.37
N ARG A 79 -7.89 -1.51 12.28
CA ARG A 79 -7.96 -1.91 13.70
C ARG A 79 -9.28 -1.53 14.35
N GLU A 80 -9.77 -0.32 14.10
CA GLU A 80 -11.05 0.14 14.66
C GLU A 80 -12.22 -0.73 14.17
N ARG A 81 -12.16 -1.16 12.91
CA ARG A 81 -13.14 -2.07 12.32
C ARG A 81 -13.06 -3.48 12.93
N ASP A 82 -11.84 -4.02 13.08
CA ASP A 82 -11.58 -5.30 13.74
C ASP A 82 -12.08 -5.30 15.18
N ASP A 83 -11.77 -4.26 15.94
CA ASP A 83 -12.19 -4.09 17.33
C ASP A 83 -13.72 -4.01 17.46
N ALA A 84 -14.40 -3.32 16.53
CA ALA A 84 -15.85 -3.24 16.53
C ALA A 84 -16.51 -4.61 16.26
N LEU A 85 -15.97 -5.38 15.30
CA LEU A 85 -16.43 -6.73 14.98
C LEU A 85 -16.19 -7.68 16.15
N ALA A 86 -14.97 -7.67 16.72
CA ALA A 86 -14.60 -8.50 17.87
C ALA A 86 -15.46 -8.18 19.10
N THR A 87 -15.75 -6.89 19.32
CA THR A 87 -16.64 -6.44 20.40
C THR A 87 -18.04 -7.00 20.23
N LEU A 88 -18.65 -6.87 19.05
CA LEU A 88 -19.98 -7.43 18.78
C LEU A 88 -20.01 -8.95 19.00
N GLN A 89 -19.01 -9.68 18.48
CA GLN A 89 -18.90 -11.14 18.68
C GLN A 89 -18.74 -11.53 20.13
N SER A 90 -17.94 -10.77 20.89
CA SER A 90 -17.69 -11.03 22.32
C SER A 90 -18.93 -10.77 23.16
N LEU A 91 -19.67 -9.69 22.88
CA LEU A 91 -20.91 -9.37 23.56
C LEU A 91 -21.99 -10.43 23.30
N VAL A 92 -22.18 -10.87 22.05
CA VAL A 92 -23.10 -11.97 21.76
C VAL A 92 -22.68 -13.22 22.56
N ARG A 93 -21.39 -13.56 22.58
CA ARG A 93 -20.87 -14.72 23.34
C ARG A 93 -21.09 -14.62 24.85
N ALA A 94 -21.16 -13.41 25.41
CA ALA A 94 -21.42 -13.21 26.84
C ALA A 94 -22.80 -13.78 27.27
N PHE A 95 -23.77 -13.84 26.33
CA PHE A 95 -25.09 -14.41 26.58
C PHE A 95 -25.18 -15.94 26.50
N ALA A 96 -24.07 -16.64 26.20
CA ALA A 96 -24.04 -18.09 25.96
C ALA A 96 -24.57 -18.92 27.17
N ARG A 97 -24.51 -18.38 28.37
CA ARG A 97 -24.90 -19.10 29.61
C ARG A 97 -26.18 -18.57 30.25
N VAL A 98 -26.91 -17.70 29.56
CA VAL A 98 -28.17 -17.13 30.09
C VAL A 98 -29.24 -18.20 30.10
N LYS A 99 -30.04 -18.24 31.18
CA LYS A 99 -31.08 -19.25 31.39
C LYS A 99 -32.47 -18.82 30.87
N ASP A 100 -32.69 -17.50 30.71
CA ASP A 100 -33.94 -16.98 30.15
C ASP A 100 -34.12 -17.46 28.72
N ALA A 101 -35.26 -18.09 28.45
CA ALA A 101 -35.49 -18.76 27.15
C ALA A 101 -35.45 -17.78 25.96
N ALA A 102 -36.08 -16.60 26.12
CA ALA A 102 -36.12 -15.63 25.05
C ALA A 102 -34.74 -15.00 24.75
N THR A 103 -33.94 -14.76 25.81
CA THR A 103 -32.57 -14.28 25.68
C THR A 103 -31.65 -15.35 25.06
N LYS A 104 -31.87 -16.62 25.42
CA LYS A 104 -31.13 -17.75 24.86
C LYS A 104 -31.41 -17.93 23.36
N GLU A 105 -32.67 -17.84 22.94
CA GLU A 105 -33.07 -17.89 21.52
C GLU A 105 -32.43 -16.75 20.70
N ALA A 106 -32.45 -15.53 21.24
CA ALA A 106 -31.78 -14.39 20.61
C ALA A 106 -30.26 -14.61 20.48
N TYR A 107 -29.60 -15.14 21.53
CA TYR A 107 -28.20 -15.52 21.48
C TYR A 107 -27.93 -16.58 20.39
N GLU A 108 -28.70 -17.66 20.35
CA GLU A 108 -28.52 -18.75 19.41
C GLU A 108 -28.64 -18.24 17.97
N THR A 109 -29.66 -17.39 17.70
CA THR A 109 -29.89 -16.76 16.40
C THR A 109 -28.66 -15.92 15.94
N LEU A 110 -28.17 -15.03 16.78
CA LEU A 110 -27.03 -14.17 16.44
C LEU A 110 -25.71 -14.96 16.42
N SER A 111 -25.51 -15.90 17.33
CA SER A 111 -24.31 -16.73 17.41
C SER A 111 -24.17 -17.60 16.14
N GLN A 112 -25.26 -18.15 15.63
CA GLN A 112 -25.26 -18.94 14.40
C GLN A 112 -24.88 -18.08 13.19
N LEU A 113 -25.43 -16.86 13.08
CA LEU A 113 -25.07 -15.93 12.03
C LEU A 113 -23.58 -15.58 12.11
N LEU A 114 -23.10 -15.13 13.29
CA LEU A 114 -21.73 -14.66 13.47
C LEU A 114 -20.65 -15.73 13.26
N LYS A 115 -20.99 -17.03 13.40
CA LYS A 115 -20.08 -18.14 13.07
C LYS A 115 -19.62 -18.11 11.61
N ASN A 116 -20.50 -17.68 10.69
CA ASN A 116 -20.18 -17.59 9.26
C ASN A 116 -19.15 -16.50 8.95
N TYR A 117 -18.93 -15.57 9.89
CA TYR A 117 -18.02 -14.45 9.79
C TYR A 117 -16.84 -14.55 10.74
N SER A 118 -16.58 -15.76 11.27
CA SER A 118 -15.41 -16.01 12.09
C SER A 118 -14.13 -15.90 11.24
N GLY A 119 -13.10 -15.24 11.77
CA GLY A 119 -11.80 -15.12 11.12
C GLY A 119 -11.73 -14.09 9.98
N LEU A 120 -12.74 -13.22 9.81
CA LEU A 120 -12.70 -12.16 8.80
C LEU A 120 -11.47 -11.25 8.96
N ALA A 121 -11.15 -10.82 10.17
CA ALA A 121 -9.99 -10.00 10.52
C ALA A 121 -8.62 -10.61 10.10
N SER A 122 -8.59 -11.89 9.74
CA SER A 122 -7.37 -12.57 9.26
C SER A 122 -7.35 -12.73 7.74
N THR A 123 -8.26 -12.11 7.02
CA THR A 123 -8.36 -12.18 5.56
C THR A 123 -7.75 -10.94 4.89
N SER A 124 -7.79 -10.84 3.55
CA SER A 124 -7.41 -9.60 2.88
C SER A 124 -8.45 -8.49 3.15
N LEU A 125 -8.00 -7.24 3.08
CA LEU A 125 -8.85 -6.06 3.29
C LEU A 125 -10.14 -6.08 2.45
N GLU A 126 -10.06 -6.56 1.22
CA GLU A 126 -11.19 -6.64 0.30
C GLU A 126 -12.19 -7.72 0.73
N LYS A 127 -11.70 -8.90 1.13
CA LYS A 127 -12.55 -10.01 1.61
C LYS A 127 -13.23 -9.66 2.93
N GLU A 128 -12.49 -9.01 3.80
CA GLU A 128 -13.04 -8.57 5.08
C GLU A 128 -14.11 -7.49 4.86
N THR A 129 -13.85 -6.50 4.00
CA THR A 129 -14.83 -5.47 3.63
C THR A 129 -16.11 -6.08 3.08
N GLU A 130 -15.99 -7.04 2.17
CA GLU A 130 -17.14 -7.74 1.60
C GLU A 130 -17.89 -8.53 2.68
N GLY A 131 -17.18 -9.27 3.53
CA GLY A 131 -17.77 -10.05 4.62
C GLY A 131 -18.51 -9.19 5.64
N ILE A 132 -17.92 -8.06 6.06
CA ILE A 132 -18.57 -7.14 7.01
C ILE A 132 -19.79 -6.48 6.37
N ASN A 133 -19.70 -6.03 5.12
CA ASN A 133 -20.84 -5.45 4.43
C ASN A 133 -22.00 -6.45 4.31
N HIS A 134 -21.69 -7.71 3.99
CA HIS A 134 -22.69 -8.78 3.95
C HIS A 134 -23.29 -9.04 5.35
N LEU A 135 -22.47 -9.11 6.40
CA LEU A 135 -22.95 -9.25 7.77
C LEU A 135 -23.91 -8.12 8.14
N LEU A 136 -23.55 -6.86 7.85
CA LEU A 136 -24.39 -5.70 8.13
C LEU A 136 -25.71 -5.74 7.37
N GLN A 137 -25.73 -6.30 6.15
CA GLN A 137 -26.97 -6.53 5.39
C GLN A 137 -27.82 -7.62 6.04
N GLU A 138 -27.24 -8.73 6.45
CA GLU A 138 -27.94 -9.81 7.14
C GLU A 138 -28.57 -9.31 8.45
N LEU A 139 -27.81 -8.57 9.25
CA LEU A 139 -28.27 -8.03 10.52
C LEU A 139 -29.48 -7.05 10.40
N LYS A 140 -29.79 -6.54 9.20
CA LYS A 140 -31.01 -5.73 8.93
C LYS A 140 -32.28 -6.55 8.79
N LYS A 141 -32.19 -7.87 8.63
CA LYS A 141 -33.38 -8.74 8.52
C LYS A 141 -34.11 -8.78 9.85
N SER A 142 -35.45 -8.87 9.80
CA SER A 142 -36.33 -8.75 10.99
C SER A 142 -35.96 -9.74 12.10
N ALA A 143 -35.63 -10.97 11.78
CA ALA A 143 -35.26 -11.99 12.78
C ALA A 143 -34.02 -11.56 13.59
N TYR A 144 -32.98 -11.01 12.93
CA TYR A 144 -31.78 -10.56 13.62
C TYR A 144 -31.99 -9.24 14.34
N GLN A 145 -32.80 -8.33 13.79
CA GLN A 145 -33.19 -7.08 14.47
C GLN A 145 -33.91 -7.36 15.79
N THR A 146 -34.85 -8.31 15.81
CA THR A 146 -35.53 -8.73 17.03
C THR A 146 -34.55 -9.30 18.06
N ALA A 147 -33.60 -10.12 17.62
CA ALA A 147 -32.56 -10.69 18.49
C ALA A 147 -31.59 -9.61 19.02
N LEU A 148 -31.18 -8.67 18.19
CA LEU A 148 -30.34 -7.54 18.60
C LEU A 148 -31.02 -6.68 19.66
N ALA A 149 -32.28 -6.31 19.44
CA ALA A 149 -33.08 -5.53 20.40
C ALA A 149 -33.24 -6.26 21.73
N LYS A 150 -33.48 -7.58 21.69
CA LYS A 150 -33.57 -8.40 22.90
C LYS A 150 -32.28 -8.42 23.71
N LEU A 151 -31.12 -8.38 23.07
CA LEU A 151 -29.82 -8.38 23.72
C LEU A 151 -29.24 -6.95 23.90
N HIS A 152 -29.95 -5.92 23.48
CA HIS A 152 -29.51 -4.51 23.52
C HIS A 152 -28.16 -4.26 22.80
N LEU A 153 -27.97 -4.86 21.61
CA LEU A 153 -26.74 -4.81 20.87
C LEU A 153 -26.77 -3.92 19.62
N GLU A 154 -27.87 -3.20 19.36
CA GLU A 154 -28.05 -2.37 18.17
C GLU A 154 -26.93 -1.32 18.05
N ALA A 155 -26.57 -0.64 19.14
CA ALA A 155 -25.50 0.36 19.15
C ALA A 155 -24.14 -0.20 18.73
N HIS A 156 -23.88 -1.49 19.00
CA HIS A 156 -22.62 -2.14 18.59
C HIS A 156 -22.63 -2.49 17.10
N VAL A 157 -23.79 -2.79 16.51
CA VAL A 157 -23.95 -2.92 15.04
C VAL A 157 -23.75 -1.57 14.37
N ASP A 158 -24.28 -0.50 14.93
CA ASP A 158 -24.08 0.86 14.42
C ASP A 158 -22.59 1.27 14.49
N SER A 159 -21.91 0.90 15.58
CA SER A 159 -20.46 1.13 15.73
C SER A 159 -19.66 0.39 14.64
N LEU A 160 -19.99 -0.88 14.37
CA LEU A 160 -19.35 -1.65 13.30
C LEU A 160 -19.62 -1.00 11.91
N ALA A 161 -20.85 -0.57 11.65
CA ALA A 161 -21.21 0.11 10.41
C ALA A 161 -20.46 1.44 10.23
N ALA A 162 -20.27 2.19 11.32
CA ALA A 162 -19.52 3.45 11.30
C ALA A 162 -18.01 3.18 11.05
N ALA A 163 -17.43 2.19 11.70
CA ALA A 163 -16.03 1.79 11.50
C ALA A 163 -15.78 1.30 10.05
N GLN A 164 -16.67 0.46 9.51
CA GLN A 164 -16.59 0.04 8.11
C GLN A 164 -16.65 1.21 7.13
N LYS A 165 -17.54 2.17 7.37
CA LYS A 165 -17.65 3.38 6.53
C LYS A 165 -16.38 4.25 6.61
N ALA A 166 -15.79 4.37 7.79
CA ALA A 166 -14.54 5.11 7.99
C ALA A 166 -13.38 4.43 7.23
N PHE A 167 -13.26 3.11 7.33
CA PHE A 167 -12.30 2.32 6.59
C PHE A 167 -12.47 2.51 5.07
N ASP A 168 -13.68 2.36 4.54
CA ASP A 168 -13.98 2.52 3.12
C ASP A 168 -13.54 3.89 2.57
N LYS A 169 -13.72 4.95 3.38
CA LYS A 169 -13.29 6.30 3.02
C LYS A 169 -11.77 6.36 2.83
N VAL A 170 -11.02 5.93 3.85
CA VAL A 170 -9.54 5.97 3.82
C VAL A 170 -9.00 5.05 2.72
N TYR A 171 -9.59 3.89 2.52
CA TYR A 171 -9.21 2.95 1.48
C TYR A 171 -9.38 3.54 0.07
N LYS A 172 -10.51 4.22 -0.21
CA LYS A 172 -10.75 4.92 -1.47
C LYS A 172 -9.77 6.07 -1.70
N GLU A 173 -9.48 6.85 -0.66
CA GLU A 173 -8.47 7.92 -0.71
C GLU A 173 -7.09 7.36 -1.08
N ARG A 174 -6.68 6.24 -0.46
CA ARG A 174 -5.43 5.55 -0.78
C ARG A 174 -5.39 5.03 -2.22
N LEU A 175 -6.48 4.43 -2.71
CA LEU A 175 -6.55 3.98 -4.11
C LEU A 175 -6.41 5.14 -5.09
N THR A 176 -7.00 6.30 -4.76
CA THR A 176 -6.89 7.52 -5.57
C THR A 176 -5.46 8.05 -5.57
N GLU A 177 -4.79 8.07 -4.41
CA GLU A 177 -3.37 8.44 -4.30
C GLU A 177 -2.49 7.50 -5.15
N LEU A 178 -2.72 6.19 -5.08
CA LEU A 178 -1.97 5.19 -5.86
C LEU A 178 -2.17 5.36 -7.36
N LYS A 179 -3.39 5.66 -7.81
CA LYS A 179 -3.69 5.94 -9.23
C LYS A 179 -3.03 7.22 -9.72
N GLY A 180 -2.87 8.21 -8.85
CA GLY A 180 -2.20 9.48 -9.19
C GLY A 180 -0.69 9.38 -9.21
N LYS A 181 -0.08 8.34 -8.66
CA LYS A 181 1.36 8.11 -8.71
C LYS A 181 1.74 7.61 -10.10
N ALA A 182 2.54 8.40 -10.83
CA ALA A 182 3.12 7.95 -12.08
C ALA A 182 3.95 6.67 -11.84
N PRO A 183 3.87 5.66 -12.73
CA PRO A 183 4.71 4.48 -12.61
C PRO A 183 6.19 4.91 -12.64
N SER A 184 7.01 4.27 -11.79
CA SER A 184 8.45 4.56 -11.76
C SER A 184 9.05 4.31 -13.14
N GLN A 185 9.65 5.35 -13.72
CA GLN A 185 10.36 5.26 -15.00
C GLN A 185 11.83 4.86 -14.84
N ASN A 186 12.27 4.53 -13.60
CA ASN A 186 13.67 4.27 -13.29
C ASN A 186 14.30 3.21 -14.19
N LYS A 187 13.58 2.12 -14.49
CA LYS A 187 14.07 1.07 -15.39
C LYS A 187 14.35 1.60 -16.81
N THR A 188 13.41 2.35 -17.38
CA THR A 188 13.53 2.90 -18.73
C THR A 188 14.61 3.97 -18.79
N VAL A 189 14.69 4.85 -17.79
CA VAL A 189 15.72 5.89 -17.68
C VAL A 189 17.11 5.25 -17.54
N ARG A 190 17.23 4.23 -16.70
CA ARG A 190 18.49 3.50 -16.53
C ARG A 190 18.98 2.85 -17.83
N LEU A 191 18.10 2.22 -18.60
CA LEU A 191 18.45 1.64 -19.90
C LEU A 191 18.98 2.70 -20.88
N LYS A 192 18.32 3.86 -20.94
CA LYS A 192 18.79 4.97 -21.79
C LYS A 192 20.14 5.53 -21.36
N LEU A 193 20.38 5.64 -20.04
CA LEU A 193 21.69 6.04 -19.52
C LEU A 193 22.78 5.03 -19.89
N GLN A 194 22.49 3.73 -19.84
CA GLN A 194 23.42 2.68 -20.26
C GLN A 194 23.76 2.71 -21.76
N GLU A 195 22.84 3.18 -22.60
CA GLU A 195 23.07 3.34 -24.05
C GLU A 195 23.96 4.56 -24.38
N ILE A 196 23.96 5.57 -23.53
CA ILE A 196 24.77 6.78 -23.70
C ILE A 196 26.19 6.57 -23.16
N TYR A 197 26.31 5.86 -22.05
CA TYR A 197 27.58 5.53 -21.38
C TYR A 197 28.38 4.47 -22.14
#